data_89dca018dd0c1291d29a16452b1c8890
#
_entry.id   89dca018dd0c1291d29a16452b1c8890
#
_cell.length_a   1.000
_cell.length_b   1.000
_cell.length_c   1.000
_cell.angle_alpha   90.00
_cell.angle_beta   90.00
_cell.angle_gamma   90.00
#
_symmetry.space_group_name_H-M   'P 1'
#
loop_
_entity.id
_entity.type
_entity.pdbx_description
1 polymer ?
#
loop_
_entity_poly.entity_id
_entity_poly.type
_entity_poly.pdbx_seq_one_letter_code
_entity_poly.pdbx_strand_id
1 'polypeptide(L)'
;MIDLNKIINEKYIAKEENPISQSEIYNLASSINIKNSNKNEALLIIDAQRDFVDMEKGALPVKGASEDIKRIIKFIYENIESLSSIYATMDTHNYDSIFHPFLWKKPNGEYAEPFTEITLEKIENGEIIPVYKDIQIDYVKKLKEQGSKNLIIWQYHCIYG
;
A
#
# COMPACT_ATOMS: atom_id res chain seq x y z
N MET A 1 -7.89 23.51 -21.23
CA MET A 1 -7.75 22.77 -19.96
C MET A 1 -9.12 22.28 -19.56
N ILE A 2 -9.29 20.98 -19.31
CA ILE A 2 -10.57 20.43 -18.86
C ILE A 2 -10.77 20.83 -17.40
N ASP A 3 -11.98 21.22 -17.04
CA ASP A 3 -12.30 21.54 -15.64
C ASP A 3 -12.11 20.27 -14.75
N LEU A 4 -11.22 20.36 -13.77
CA LEU A 4 -10.90 19.26 -12.86
C LEU A 4 -12.15 18.68 -12.19
N ASN A 5 -13.12 19.53 -11.86
CA ASN A 5 -14.39 19.12 -11.25
C ASN A 5 -15.28 18.26 -12.17
N LYS A 6 -14.99 18.23 -13.47
CA LYS A 6 -15.68 17.34 -14.41
C LYS A 6 -15.05 15.96 -14.50
N ILE A 7 -13.80 15.82 -14.07
CA ILE A 7 -13.04 14.56 -14.15
C ILE A 7 -12.97 13.89 -12.79
N ILE A 8 -12.85 14.68 -11.71
CA ILE A 8 -12.66 14.18 -10.36
C ILE A 8 -13.94 14.39 -9.56
N ASN A 9 -14.46 13.32 -9.05
CA ASN A 9 -15.48 13.37 -8.03
C ASN A 9 -14.87 12.92 -6.70
N GLU A 10 -14.55 13.87 -5.84
CA GLU A 10 -13.88 13.61 -4.55
C GLU A 10 -14.65 12.61 -3.68
N LYS A 11 -15.97 12.50 -3.86
CA LYS A 11 -16.80 11.55 -3.14
C LYS A 11 -16.40 10.09 -3.38
N TYR A 12 -15.80 9.79 -4.53
CA TYR A 12 -15.42 8.43 -4.92
C TYR A 12 -13.93 8.13 -4.82
N ILE A 13 -13.12 9.10 -4.39
CA ILE A 13 -11.69 8.86 -4.15
C ILE A 13 -11.54 7.81 -3.06
N ALA A 14 -10.75 6.78 -3.33
CA ALA A 14 -10.53 5.63 -2.47
C ALA A 14 -11.75 4.76 -2.18
N LYS A 15 -12.84 4.92 -2.92
CA LYS A 15 -14.03 4.08 -2.78
C LYS A 15 -14.05 3.00 -3.86
N GLU A 16 -14.72 1.89 -3.53
CA GLU A 16 -14.91 0.75 -4.44
C GLU A 16 -15.81 1.10 -5.62
N GLU A 17 -16.78 1.95 -5.37
CA GLU A 17 -17.73 2.40 -6.38
C GLU A 17 -17.07 3.43 -7.30
N ASN A 18 -17.07 3.16 -8.58
CA ASN A 18 -16.66 4.12 -9.59
C ASN A 18 -17.88 4.50 -10.45
N PRO A 19 -18.39 5.73 -10.34
CA PRO A 19 -19.56 6.17 -11.10
C PRO A 19 -19.25 6.44 -12.57
N ILE A 20 -17.95 6.51 -12.92
CA ILE A 20 -17.50 6.76 -14.29
C ILE A 20 -17.03 5.45 -14.89
N SER A 21 -17.65 5.00 -15.96
CA SER A 21 -17.22 3.80 -16.65
C SER A 21 -15.85 3.98 -17.31
N GLN A 22 -15.13 2.88 -17.46
CA GLN A 22 -13.82 2.90 -18.12
C GLN A 22 -13.90 3.45 -19.55
N SER A 23 -14.98 3.19 -20.25
CA SER A 23 -15.24 3.74 -21.61
C SER A 23 -15.43 5.26 -21.60
N GLU A 24 -16.08 5.81 -20.58
CA GLU A 24 -16.21 7.28 -20.44
C GLU A 24 -14.86 7.92 -20.15
N ILE A 25 -14.00 7.29 -19.34
CA ILE A 25 -12.64 7.76 -19.08
C ILE A 25 -11.82 7.78 -20.38
N TYR A 26 -11.88 6.72 -21.18
CA TYR A 26 -11.18 6.67 -22.48
C TYR A 26 -11.71 7.71 -23.47
N ASN A 27 -13.01 7.93 -23.53
CA ASN A 27 -13.61 8.96 -24.40
C ASN A 27 -13.17 10.36 -23.98
N LEU A 28 -13.16 10.65 -22.67
CA LEU A 28 -12.65 11.90 -22.14
C LEU A 28 -11.17 12.08 -22.47
N ALA A 29 -10.34 11.08 -22.21
CA ALA A 29 -8.91 11.11 -22.50
C ALA A 29 -8.63 11.35 -23.98
N SER A 30 -9.39 10.73 -24.87
CA SER A 30 -9.27 10.92 -26.33
C SER A 30 -9.65 12.33 -26.81
N SER A 31 -10.45 13.05 -26.04
CA SER A 31 -10.84 14.44 -26.33
C SER A 31 -9.81 15.48 -25.87
N ILE A 32 -8.82 15.06 -25.07
CA ILE A 32 -7.78 15.96 -24.54
C ILE A 32 -6.63 16.03 -25.52
N ASN A 33 -6.43 17.18 -26.14
CA ASN A 33 -5.25 17.43 -26.96
C ASN A 33 -4.12 17.96 -26.05
N ILE A 34 -3.23 17.07 -25.62
CA ILE A 34 -2.04 17.44 -24.87
C ILE A 34 -0.96 17.86 -25.85
N LYS A 35 -0.58 19.14 -25.84
CA LYS A 35 0.56 19.59 -26.63
C LYS A 35 1.82 18.87 -26.15
N ASN A 36 2.54 18.25 -27.09
CA ASN A 36 3.85 17.63 -26.83
C ASN A 36 4.86 18.75 -26.50
N SER A 37 5.01 19.06 -25.23
CA SER A 37 6.14 19.84 -24.73
C SER A 37 7.34 18.92 -24.52
N ASN A 38 8.54 19.48 -24.34
CA ASN A 38 9.73 18.69 -23.95
C ASN A 38 9.50 18.07 -22.57
N LYS A 39 8.98 16.85 -22.57
CA LYS A 39 8.63 16.11 -21.37
C LYS A 39 9.89 15.43 -20.83
N ASN A 40 10.39 15.92 -19.70
CA ASN A 40 11.61 15.41 -19.06
C ASN A 40 11.38 14.92 -17.61
N GLU A 41 10.14 14.94 -17.14
CA GLU A 41 9.79 14.60 -15.76
C GLU A 41 9.04 13.28 -15.71
N ALA A 42 9.34 12.46 -14.71
CA ALA A 42 8.59 11.24 -14.40
C ALA A 42 8.03 11.34 -12.98
N LEU A 43 6.79 10.94 -12.81
CA LEU A 43 6.14 10.83 -11.50
C LEU A 43 6.18 9.39 -11.03
N LEU A 44 6.70 9.16 -9.82
CA LEU A 44 6.59 7.89 -9.11
C LEU A 44 5.55 8.01 -8.01
N ILE A 45 4.48 7.24 -8.11
CA ILE A 45 3.42 7.13 -7.10
C ILE A 45 3.71 5.85 -6.31
N ILE A 46 3.87 5.99 -4.98
CA ILE A 46 4.23 4.86 -4.12
C ILE A 46 2.98 4.39 -3.38
N ASP A 47 2.61 3.13 -3.60
CA ASP A 47 1.61 2.35 -2.86
C ASP A 47 0.26 3.05 -2.65
N ALA A 48 -0.22 3.75 -3.67
CA ALA A 48 -1.53 4.41 -3.65
C ALA A 48 -2.67 3.38 -3.81
N GLN A 49 -2.71 2.39 -2.91
CA GLN A 49 -3.63 1.26 -2.95
C GLN A 49 -4.79 1.45 -1.98
N ARG A 50 -5.91 0.78 -2.29
CA ARG A 50 -7.13 0.85 -1.51
C ARG A 50 -6.90 0.51 -0.03
N ASP A 51 -6.11 -0.52 0.26
CA ASP A 51 -5.87 -0.96 1.63
C ASP A 51 -5.24 0.12 2.52
N PHE A 52 -4.49 1.06 1.91
CA PHE A 52 -3.89 2.19 2.63
C PHE A 52 -4.74 3.46 2.57
N VAL A 53 -5.53 3.65 1.52
CA VAL A 53 -6.22 4.92 1.21
C VAL A 53 -7.66 4.94 1.68
N ASP A 54 -8.37 3.82 1.66
CA ASP A 54 -9.75 3.72 2.12
C ASP A 54 -9.81 3.61 3.64
N MET A 55 -10.16 4.72 4.30
CA MET A 55 -10.24 4.78 5.76
C MET A 55 -11.34 3.92 6.38
N GLU A 56 -12.31 3.47 5.59
CA GLU A 56 -13.46 2.69 6.08
C GLU A 56 -13.30 1.19 5.81
N LYS A 57 -12.75 0.83 4.65
CA LYS A 57 -12.70 -0.55 4.16
C LYS A 57 -11.27 -1.03 3.86
N GLY A 58 -10.28 -0.15 3.90
CA GLY A 58 -8.89 -0.52 3.71
C GLY A 58 -8.40 -1.44 4.82
N ALA A 59 -7.59 -2.43 4.48
CA ALA A 59 -7.09 -3.39 5.47
C ALA A 59 -6.02 -2.80 6.39
N LEU A 60 -5.28 -1.79 5.94
CA LEU A 60 -4.26 -1.08 6.72
C LEU A 60 -4.34 0.44 6.45
N PRO A 61 -5.43 1.12 6.82
CA PRO A 61 -5.68 2.49 6.43
C PRO A 61 -4.67 3.46 7.07
N VAL A 62 -4.13 4.35 6.26
CA VAL A 62 -3.15 5.36 6.66
C VAL A 62 -3.86 6.72 6.76
N LYS A 63 -3.82 7.31 7.95
CA LYS A 63 -4.45 8.62 8.18
C LYS A 63 -3.87 9.69 7.25
N GLY A 64 -4.75 10.33 6.48
CA GLY A 64 -4.39 11.39 5.53
C GLY A 64 -4.11 10.87 4.11
N ALA A 65 -4.03 9.56 3.87
CA ALA A 65 -3.74 9.01 2.55
C ALA A 65 -4.77 9.40 1.48
N SER A 66 -6.05 9.49 1.82
CA SER A 66 -7.07 9.96 0.87
C SER A 66 -6.85 11.41 0.41
N GLU A 67 -6.34 12.27 1.30
CA GLU A 67 -5.97 13.63 0.94
C GLU A 67 -4.70 13.68 0.08
N ASP A 68 -3.77 12.73 0.28
CA ASP A 68 -2.62 12.57 -0.61
C ASP A 68 -3.04 12.18 -2.02
N ILE A 69 -4.02 11.28 -2.16
CA ILE A 69 -4.56 10.94 -3.48
C ILE A 69 -5.13 12.17 -4.19
N LYS A 70 -5.87 13.02 -3.49
CA LYS A 70 -6.36 14.28 -4.07
C LYS A 70 -5.22 15.18 -4.54
N ARG A 71 -4.16 15.30 -3.72
CA ARG A 71 -2.96 16.07 -4.09
C ARG A 71 -2.25 15.48 -5.30
N ILE A 72 -2.12 14.15 -5.38
CA ILE A 72 -1.52 13.45 -6.51
C ILE A 72 -2.32 13.72 -7.79
N ILE A 73 -3.64 13.56 -7.74
CA ILE A 73 -4.51 13.82 -8.90
C ILE A 73 -4.36 15.27 -9.38
N LYS A 74 -4.41 16.23 -8.46
CA LYS A 74 -4.24 17.64 -8.77
C LYS A 74 -2.86 17.90 -9.39
N PHE A 75 -1.80 17.35 -8.79
CA PHE A 75 -0.43 17.49 -9.30
C PHE A 75 -0.28 16.95 -10.72
N ILE A 76 -0.81 15.74 -10.99
CA ILE A 76 -0.79 15.15 -12.32
C ILE A 76 -1.46 16.08 -13.33
N TYR A 77 -2.64 16.59 -12.99
CA TYR A 77 -3.41 17.45 -13.87
C TYR A 77 -2.70 18.77 -14.16
N GLU A 78 -2.15 19.41 -13.14
CA GLU A 78 -1.45 20.70 -13.27
C GLU A 78 -0.11 20.57 -14.03
N ASN A 79 0.51 19.38 -14.03
CA ASN A 79 1.82 19.12 -14.63
C ASN A 79 1.77 18.16 -15.83
N ILE A 80 0.58 17.89 -16.38
CA ILE A 80 0.41 16.88 -17.43
C ILE A 80 1.24 17.15 -18.69
N GLU A 81 1.56 18.40 -18.97
CA GLU A 81 2.38 18.79 -20.11
C GLU A 81 3.87 18.55 -19.92
N SER A 82 4.37 18.52 -18.67
CA SER A 82 5.77 18.26 -18.31
C SER A 82 6.05 16.79 -18.04
N LEU A 83 5.04 16.03 -17.62
CA LEU A 83 5.18 14.62 -17.30
C LEU A 83 5.34 13.76 -18.57
N SER A 84 6.45 13.04 -18.64
CA SER A 84 6.71 12.05 -19.70
C SER A 84 6.15 10.67 -19.35
N SER A 85 6.15 10.32 -18.08
CA SER A 85 5.75 9.00 -17.60
C SER A 85 5.20 9.07 -16.17
N ILE A 86 4.27 8.18 -15.87
CA ILE A 86 3.78 7.96 -14.51
C ILE A 86 3.99 6.49 -14.19
N TYR A 87 4.67 6.23 -13.08
CA TYR A 87 4.88 4.90 -12.52
C TYR A 87 4.12 4.79 -11.20
N ALA A 88 3.51 3.66 -10.96
CA ALA A 88 2.88 3.37 -9.67
C ALA A 88 3.44 2.06 -9.11
N THR A 89 3.87 2.07 -7.85
CA THR A 89 4.21 0.85 -7.14
C THR A 89 2.97 0.26 -6.49
N MET A 90 3.00 -1.03 -6.29
CA MET A 90 1.96 -1.78 -5.59
C MET A 90 2.63 -2.71 -4.59
N ASP A 91 2.33 -2.51 -3.33
CA ASP A 91 2.62 -3.49 -2.30
C ASP A 91 1.81 -4.76 -2.57
N THR A 92 2.45 -5.92 -2.47
CA THR A 92 1.79 -7.20 -2.79
C THR A 92 2.37 -8.31 -1.92
N HIS A 93 1.52 -8.92 -1.11
CA HIS A 93 1.93 -9.91 -0.14
C HIS A 93 1.24 -11.26 -0.35
N ASN A 94 1.97 -12.31 -0.04
CA ASN A 94 1.37 -13.62 0.14
C ASN A 94 0.77 -13.73 1.54
N TYR A 95 -0.25 -14.56 1.69
CA TYR A 95 -0.90 -14.80 2.97
C TYR A 95 0.08 -15.30 4.04
N ASP A 96 1.08 -16.10 3.64
CA ASP A 96 2.14 -16.69 4.47
C ASP A 96 3.41 -15.82 4.55
N SER A 97 3.31 -14.52 4.29
CA SER A 97 4.45 -13.61 4.48
C SER A 97 4.88 -13.58 5.96
N ILE A 98 6.20 -13.50 6.20
CA ILE A 98 6.79 -13.65 7.54
C ILE A 98 6.27 -12.64 8.58
N PHE A 99 5.78 -11.51 8.14
CA PHE A 99 5.20 -10.47 8.98
C PHE A 99 3.68 -10.60 9.17
N HIS A 100 3.06 -11.70 8.72
CA HIS A 100 1.64 -11.94 8.94
C HIS A 100 1.39 -12.84 10.16
N PRO A 101 0.22 -12.72 10.82
CA PRO A 101 -0.12 -13.49 12.02
C PRO A 101 0.00 -15.00 11.86
N PHE A 102 -0.30 -15.54 10.66
CA PHE A 102 -0.34 -16.97 10.37
C PHE A 102 0.93 -17.74 10.80
N LEU A 103 2.08 -17.07 10.75
CA LEU A 103 3.38 -17.70 11.06
C LEU A 103 3.80 -17.55 12.53
N TRP A 104 3.03 -16.88 13.35
CA TRP A 104 3.40 -16.58 14.74
C TRP A 104 2.27 -16.92 15.69
N LYS A 105 2.53 -17.70 16.70
CA LYS A 105 1.54 -18.12 17.69
C LYS A 105 1.91 -17.64 19.09
N LYS A 106 0.88 -17.45 19.90
CA LYS A 106 0.98 -17.28 21.34
C LYS A 106 1.04 -18.66 22.04
N PRO A 107 1.45 -18.74 23.33
CA PRO A 107 1.50 -20.00 24.07
C PRO A 107 0.16 -20.75 24.15
N ASN A 108 -0.94 -20.03 24.10
CA ASN A 108 -2.29 -20.60 24.09
C ASN A 108 -2.73 -21.17 22.72
N GLY A 109 -1.87 -21.10 21.71
CA GLY A 109 -2.12 -21.60 20.36
C GLY A 109 -2.82 -20.63 19.41
N GLU A 110 -3.27 -19.47 19.91
CA GLU A 110 -3.80 -18.39 19.07
C GLU A 110 -2.69 -17.74 18.25
N TYR A 111 -3.04 -17.10 17.15
CA TYR A 111 -2.11 -16.31 16.35
C TYR A 111 -1.72 -15.01 17.08
N ALA A 112 -0.51 -14.53 16.80
CA ALA A 112 -0.08 -13.23 17.28
C ALA A 112 -0.96 -12.12 16.70
N GLU A 113 -1.28 -11.14 17.54
CA GLU A 113 -2.07 -9.99 17.11
C GLU A 113 -1.28 -9.09 16.15
N PRO A 114 -1.94 -8.40 15.22
CA PRO A 114 -1.32 -7.31 14.48
C PRO A 114 -0.64 -6.31 15.41
N PHE A 115 0.46 -5.73 14.93
CA PHE A 115 1.33 -4.81 15.66
C PHE A 115 2.12 -5.43 16.82
N THR A 116 2.07 -6.75 16.98
CA THR A 116 2.97 -7.46 17.89
C THR A 116 4.41 -7.34 17.38
N GLU A 117 5.29 -6.85 18.23
CA GLU A 117 6.74 -6.86 17.97
C GLU A 117 7.32 -8.24 18.27
N ILE A 118 8.05 -8.79 17.32
CA ILE A 118 8.74 -10.07 17.44
C ILE A 118 10.21 -9.82 17.71
N THR A 119 10.66 -10.29 18.85
CA THR A 119 12.08 -10.23 19.25
C THR A 119 12.61 -11.62 19.54
N LEU A 120 13.93 -11.77 19.45
CA LEU A 120 14.58 -13.03 19.79
C LEU A 120 14.29 -13.44 21.23
N GLU A 121 14.28 -12.49 22.16
CA GLU A 121 13.98 -12.70 23.57
C GLU A 121 12.57 -13.26 23.78
N LYS A 122 11.56 -12.71 23.11
CA LYS A 122 10.17 -13.22 23.19
C LYS A 122 10.04 -14.64 22.66
N ILE A 123 10.83 -15.00 21.65
CA ILE A 123 10.87 -16.37 21.13
C ILE A 123 11.55 -17.31 22.15
N GLU A 124 12.69 -16.91 22.69
CA GLU A 124 13.46 -17.69 23.67
C GLU A 124 12.68 -17.91 24.98
N ASN A 125 11.92 -16.92 25.43
CA ASN A 125 11.06 -17.00 26.61
C ASN A 125 9.74 -17.75 26.36
N GLY A 126 9.46 -18.12 25.11
CA GLY A 126 8.25 -18.82 24.73
C GLY A 126 6.98 -17.94 24.71
N GLU A 127 7.12 -16.62 24.74
CA GLU A 127 5.99 -15.67 24.61
C GLU A 127 5.43 -15.68 23.19
N ILE A 128 6.29 -15.90 22.20
CA ILE A 128 5.93 -16.05 20.79
C ILE A 128 6.53 -17.34 20.25
N ILE A 129 5.72 -18.11 19.55
CA ILE A 129 6.08 -19.41 19.01
C ILE A 129 6.06 -19.33 17.48
N PRO A 130 7.21 -19.43 16.80
CA PRO A 130 7.28 -19.49 15.34
C PRO A 130 6.73 -20.83 14.82
N VAL A 131 5.99 -20.79 13.72
CA VAL A 131 5.43 -22.00 13.08
C VAL A 131 6.53 -22.79 12.36
N TYR A 132 7.43 -22.11 11.66
CA TYR A 132 8.62 -22.68 11.01
C TYR A 132 9.88 -22.21 11.72
N LYS A 133 10.19 -22.89 12.83
CA LYS A 133 11.19 -22.45 13.81
C LYS A 133 12.52 -22.00 13.20
N ASP A 134 13.14 -22.84 12.39
CA ASP A 134 14.50 -22.59 11.91
C ASP A 134 14.60 -21.33 11.07
N ILE A 135 13.68 -21.17 10.11
CA ILE A 135 13.66 -20.03 9.18
C ILE A 135 13.31 -18.74 9.92
N GLN A 136 12.30 -18.76 10.76
CA GLN A 136 11.80 -17.56 11.44
C GLN A 136 12.78 -17.07 12.52
N ILE A 137 13.40 -18.00 13.28
CA ILE A 137 14.43 -17.66 14.27
C ILE A 137 15.66 -17.09 13.58
N ASP A 138 16.13 -17.71 12.49
CA ASP A 138 17.26 -17.21 11.71
C ASP A 138 16.98 -15.80 11.16
N TYR A 139 15.78 -15.57 10.65
CA TYR A 139 15.36 -14.26 10.19
C TYR A 139 15.45 -13.19 11.30
N VAL A 140 14.85 -13.46 12.47
CA VAL A 140 14.85 -12.50 13.59
C VAL A 140 16.28 -12.27 14.12
N LYS A 141 17.13 -13.31 14.16
CA LYS A 141 18.55 -13.17 14.50
C LYS A 141 19.27 -12.24 13.54
N LYS A 142 19.10 -12.43 12.25
CA LYS A 142 19.72 -11.58 11.22
C LYS A 142 19.27 -10.13 11.31
N LEU A 143 18.00 -9.86 11.58
CA LEU A 143 17.54 -8.49 11.82
C LEU A 143 18.30 -7.84 12.99
N LYS A 144 18.45 -8.56 14.09
CA LYS A 144 19.19 -8.09 15.28
C LYS A 144 20.67 -7.86 14.98
N GLU A 145 21.33 -8.81 14.32
CA GLU A 145 22.75 -8.72 13.95
C GLU A 145 23.04 -7.54 13.00
N GLN A 146 22.11 -7.22 12.11
CA GLN A 146 22.22 -6.10 11.18
C GLN A 146 21.85 -4.75 11.82
N GLY A 147 21.43 -4.72 13.08
CA GLY A 147 20.94 -3.50 13.72
C GLY A 147 19.64 -2.95 13.11
N SER A 148 18.89 -3.81 12.43
CA SER A 148 17.60 -3.46 11.84
C SER A 148 16.52 -3.36 12.91
N LYS A 149 15.38 -2.72 12.55
CA LYS A 149 14.20 -2.73 13.42
C LYS A 149 13.70 -4.16 13.63
N ASN A 150 13.13 -4.42 14.79
CA ASN A 150 12.46 -5.69 15.05
C ASN A 150 11.31 -5.93 14.08
N LEU A 151 11.02 -7.20 13.83
CA LEU A 151 9.86 -7.59 13.02
C LEU A 151 8.58 -7.17 13.75
N ILE A 152 7.69 -6.50 13.02
CA ILE A 152 6.32 -6.18 13.48
C ILE A 152 5.36 -7.05 12.69
N ILE A 153 4.40 -7.64 13.39
CA ILE A 153 3.31 -8.37 12.74
C ILE A 153 2.30 -7.35 12.22
N TRP A 154 2.04 -7.41 10.92
CA TRP A 154 1.05 -6.58 10.26
C TRP A 154 -0.24 -7.37 10.06
N GLN A 155 -1.35 -6.67 10.09
CA GLN A 155 -2.62 -7.23 9.61
C GLN A 155 -2.53 -7.56 8.12
N TYR A 156 -3.32 -8.51 7.66
CA TYR A 156 -3.37 -8.87 6.24
C TYR A 156 -3.80 -7.65 5.42
N HIS A 157 -2.98 -7.29 4.46
CA HIS A 157 -3.21 -6.18 3.54
C HIS A 157 -2.51 -6.47 2.21
N CYS A 158 -3.00 -5.89 1.13
CA CYS A 158 -2.44 -6.04 -0.21
C CYS A 158 -2.17 -7.51 -0.59
N ILE A 159 -3.06 -8.41 -0.18
CA ILE A 159 -2.91 -9.84 -0.43
C ILE A 159 -3.16 -10.14 -1.90
N TYR A 160 -2.25 -10.92 -2.48
CA TYR A 160 -2.38 -11.39 -3.86
C TYR A 160 -3.50 -12.44 -3.98
N GLY A 161 -4.45 -12.22 -4.91
CA GLY A 161 -5.53 -13.16 -5.21
C GLY A 161 -6.86 -12.49 -5.48
#